data_24c6d2d6ac4d7abaf09ec771959bbb97
#
_entry.id   24c6d2d6ac4d7abaf09ec771959bbb97
#
_cell.length_a   1.000
_cell.length_b   1.000
_cell.length_c   1.000
_cell.angle_alpha   90.00
_cell.angle_beta   90.00
_cell.angle_gamma   90.00
#
_symmetry.space_group_name_H-M   'P 1'
#
loop_
_entity.id
_entity.type
_entity.pdbx_description
1 polymer ?
#
loop_
_entity_poly.entity_id
_entity_poly.type
_entity_poly.pdbx_seq_one_letter_code
_entity_poly.pdbx_strand_id
1 'polypeptide(L)'
;RVRRQRQMCIRDSIQEGALRMAAKEFPNVSFVFVDGYPITEEAGVDGSPVLKNVAGIAFKEEQCGYLAGYAVVKEGFTKLGFLGGMAVPAVIRYGYGYVQGADAAAQELGTNVQMNYYYGGQFYGDEKITAKMDGWYDGGTEVVFACGGGIWTSAAEAADKHDGKLIGVDVDQNYLGVEGVESGKYKANPFVTSAMKGLGAAVKNGLDTVNAGDWSTIAGTNGNFGLEEGDYVGLPTDEASWNFSTFTMDEYNTVLEKIRNGEIKVDNTSDDATKPTTSSNITVDYQV
;
A
#
# COMPACT_ATOMS: atom_id res chain seq x y z
N ARG A 1 -27.39 5.81 31.73
CA ARG A 1 -26.63 6.63 30.74
C ARG A 1 -25.61 5.72 30.09
N VAL A 2 -25.87 5.25 28.90
CA VAL A 2 -24.88 4.58 28.07
C VAL A 2 -23.83 5.64 27.71
N ARG A 3 -22.63 5.56 28.30
CA ARG A 3 -21.47 6.33 27.85
C ARG A 3 -21.15 5.84 26.44
N ARG A 4 -21.39 6.66 25.44
CA ARG A 4 -20.84 6.43 24.10
C ARG A 4 -19.32 6.39 24.28
N GLN A 5 -18.72 5.21 24.16
CA GLN A 5 -17.29 5.07 23.98
C GLN A 5 -16.95 5.82 22.69
N ARG A 6 -16.14 6.87 22.79
CA ARG A 6 -15.57 7.51 21.61
C ARG A 6 -14.47 6.58 21.08
N GLN A 7 -14.76 5.90 20.02
CA GLN A 7 -13.75 5.20 19.24
C GLN A 7 -13.02 6.23 18.39
N MET A 8 -11.73 6.37 18.61
CA MET A 8 -10.87 7.18 17.75
C MET A 8 -10.10 6.20 16.84
N CYS A 9 -10.45 6.16 15.56
CA CYS A 9 -9.62 5.59 14.52
C CYS A 9 -8.57 6.64 14.15
N ILE A 10 -7.31 6.40 14.50
CA ILE A 10 -6.18 7.25 14.12
C ILE A 10 -5.45 6.51 13.00
N ARG A 11 -5.40 7.15 11.87
CA ARG A 11 -4.78 6.65 10.64
C ARG A 11 -3.40 7.27 10.54
N ASP A 12 -2.38 6.45 10.68
CA ASP A 12 -1.01 6.81 10.31
C ASP A 12 0.05 6.36 11.34
N SER A 13 1.02 5.59 10.92
CA SER A 13 2.17 5.13 11.73
C SER A 13 2.92 6.29 12.43
N ILE A 14 2.84 7.52 11.89
CA ILE A 14 3.41 8.73 12.50
C ILE A 14 2.72 9.10 13.82
N GLN A 15 1.48 8.67 14.05
CA GLN A 15 0.69 9.03 15.22
C GLN A 15 0.74 7.99 16.37
N GLU A 16 1.48 6.91 16.22
CA GLU A 16 1.57 5.84 17.24
C GLU A 16 2.01 6.38 18.60
N GLY A 17 2.96 7.32 18.62
CA GLY A 17 3.43 7.97 19.84
C GLY A 17 2.32 8.74 20.55
N ALA A 18 1.54 9.52 19.81
CA ALA A 18 0.40 10.29 20.35
C ALA A 18 -0.69 9.35 20.87
N LEU A 19 -0.97 8.25 20.16
CA LEU A 19 -1.91 7.24 20.60
C LEU A 19 -1.50 6.61 21.93
N ARG A 20 -0.22 6.22 22.08
CA ARG A 20 0.29 5.64 23.33
C ARG A 20 0.16 6.59 24.51
N MET A 21 0.34 7.89 24.29
CA MET A 21 0.11 8.91 25.33
C MET A 21 -1.37 9.00 25.68
N ALA A 22 -2.26 9.11 24.69
CA ALA A 22 -3.70 9.17 24.90
C ALA A 22 -4.24 7.91 25.60
N ALA A 23 -3.76 6.73 25.24
CA ALA A 23 -4.16 5.47 25.86
C ALA A 23 -3.80 5.40 27.35
N LYS A 24 -2.66 5.95 27.76
CA LYS A 24 -2.27 6.07 29.17
C LYS A 24 -3.14 7.07 29.94
N GLU A 25 -3.48 8.20 29.30
CA GLU A 25 -4.32 9.24 29.90
C GLU A 25 -5.78 8.79 30.05
N PHE A 26 -6.26 7.99 29.09
CA PHE A 26 -7.65 7.53 29.04
C PHE A 26 -7.77 5.99 29.13
N PRO A 27 -7.41 5.37 30.28
CA PRO A 27 -7.33 3.91 30.41
C PRO A 27 -8.67 3.18 30.25
N ASN A 28 -9.80 3.91 30.36
CA ASN A 28 -11.15 3.37 30.20
C ASN A 28 -11.70 3.54 28.76
N VAL A 29 -10.88 3.99 27.82
CA VAL A 29 -11.23 4.13 26.40
C VAL A 29 -10.49 3.05 25.62
N SER A 30 -11.20 2.30 24.78
CA SER A 30 -10.60 1.35 23.85
C SER A 30 -10.20 2.08 22.56
N PHE A 31 -8.96 1.87 22.13
CA PHE A 31 -8.39 2.46 20.93
C PHE A 31 -8.10 1.37 19.90
N VAL A 32 -8.67 1.48 18.71
CA VAL A 32 -8.28 0.70 17.55
C VAL A 32 -7.44 1.59 16.64
N PHE A 33 -6.19 1.24 16.46
CA PHE A 33 -5.25 1.95 15.59
C PHE A 33 -5.10 1.19 14.28
N VAL A 34 -5.52 1.80 13.19
CA VAL A 34 -5.46 1.20 11.86
C VAL A 34 -4.27 1.77 11.11
N ASP A 35 -3.52 0.88 10.47
CA ASP A 35 -2.35 1.17 9.64
C ASP A 35 -1.09 1.50 10.44
N GLY A 36 -0.81 0.71 11.49
CA GLY A 36 0.42 0.82 12.25
C GLY A 36 0.53 -0.14 13.43
N TYR A 37 1.65 -0.01 14.15
CA TYR A 37 2.07 -0.90 15.24
C TYR A 37 2.18 -0.12 16.57
N PRO A 38 1.06 0.26 17.19
CA PRO A 38 1.07 1.08 18.42
C PRO A 38 1.60 0.33 19.64
N ILE A 39 1.58 -1.01 19.62
CA ILE A 39 2.16 -1.84 20.68
C ILE A 39 3.61 -2.12 20.30
N THR A 40 4.54 -1.66 21.12
CA THR A 40 5.98 -1.87 20.91
C THR A 40 6.42 -3.25 21.38
N GLU A 41 7.49 -3.79 20.82
CA GLU A 41 8.10 -5.06 21.25
C GLU A 41 8.59 -5.01 22.70
N GLU A 42 8.89 -3.83 23.20
CA GLU A 42 9.32 -3.58 24.59
C GLU A 42 8.16 -3.58 25.59
N ALA A 43 6.90 -3.58 25.11
CA ALA A 43 5.74 -3.56 25.98
C ALA A 43 5.70 -4.84 26.83
N GLY A 44 5.89 -4.65 28.15
CA GLY A 44 5.92 -5.74 29.12
C GLY A 44 7.29 -6.37 29.37
N VAL A 45 8.31 -6.10 28.56
CA VAL A 45 9.67 -6.67 28.72
C VAL A 45 10.53 -5.78 29.62
N ASP A 46 10.44 -4.48 29.44
CA ASP A 46 11.20 -3.46 30.21
C ASP A 46 10.42 -2.90 31.42
N GLY A 47 9.26 -3.52 31.74
CA GLY A 47 8.32 -3.00 32.76
C GLY A 47 7.39 -1.90 32.23
N SER A 48 7.45 -1.59 30.94
CA SER A 48 6.47 -0.70 30.29
C SER A 48 5.08 -1.34 30.37
N PRO A 49 4.03 -0.58 30.69
CA PRO A 49 2.68 -1.16 30.76
C PRO A 49 2.23 -1.59 29.36
N VAL A 50 1.83 -2.84 29.21
CA VAL A 50 1.09 -3.29 28.04
C VAL A 50 -0.20 -2.46 27.96
N LEU A 51 -0.41 -1.78 26.85
CA LEU A 51 -1.58 -0.93 26.64
C LEU A 51 -2.81 -1.80 26.33
N LYS A 52 -3.40 -2.43 27.35
CA LYS A 52 -4.57 -3.33 27.23
C LYS A 52 -5.83 -2.66 26.68
N ASN A 53 -5.81 -1.37 26.52
CA ASN A 53 -6.88 -0.59 25.89
C ASN A 53 -6.53 -0.16 24.45
N VAL A 54 -5.48 -0.74 23.84
CA VAL A 54 -5.07 -0.46 22.46
C VAL A 54 -5.03 -1.77 21.68
N ALA A 55 -5.50 -1.74 20.43
CA ALA A 55 -5.30 -2.78 19.44
C ALA A 55 -4.75 -2.13 18.15
N GLY A 56 -3.64 -2.62 17.64
CA GLY A 56 -3.06 -2.22 16.38
C GLY A 56 -3.52 -3.12 15.25
N ILE A 57 -3.76 -2.56 14.07
CA ILE A 57 -4.05 -3.28 12.84
C ILE A 57 -3.12 -2.74 11.77
N ALA A 58 -2.24 -3.58 11.27
CA ALA A 58 -1.36 -3.31 10.14
C ALA A 58 -1.69 -4.27 8.98
N PHE A 59 -1.10 -4.05 7.83
CA PHE A 59 -1.38 -4.81 6.63
C PHE A 59 -0.11 -5.42 6.04
N LYS A 60 -0.29 -6.48 5.25
CA LYS A 60 0.78 -7.10 4.46
C LYS A 60 0.89 -6.38 3.12
N GLU A 61 1.43 -5.15 3.16
CA GLU A 61 1.54 -4.27 1.98
C GLU A 61 2.39 -4.88 0.87
N GLU A 62 3.34 -5.74 1.22
CA GLU A 62 4.14 -6.50 0.26
C GLU A 62 3.28 -7.35 -0.68
N GLN A 63 2.15 -7.88 -0.19
CA GLN A 63 1.27 -8.72 -1.01
C GLN A 63 0.52 -7.90 -2.07
N CYS A 64 -0.06 -6.75 -1.71
CA CYS A 64 -0.72 -5.93 -2.73
C CYS A 64 0.26 -5.19 -3.63
N GLY A 65 1.45 -4.84 -3.12
CA GLY A 65 2.57 -4.40 -3.96
C GLY A 65 2.94 -5.45 -5.01
N TYR A 66 3.08 -6.72 -4.58
CA TYR A 66 3.35 -7.83 -5.49
C TYR A 66 2.27 -7.99 -6.56
N LEU A 67 1.00 -7.99 -6.17
CA LEU A 67 -0.13 -8.08 -7.10
C LEU A 67 -0.09 -6.96 -8.14
N ALA A 68 0.20 -5.71 -7.71
CA ALA A 68 0.29 -4.58 -8.62
C ALA A 68 1.47 -4.70 -9.60
N GLY A 69 2.65 -5.12 -9.13
CA GLY A 69 3.83 -5.33 -9.97
C GLY A 69 3.63 -6.45 -10.98
N TYR A 70 3.06 -7.57 -10.53
CA TYR A 70 2.72 -8.70 -11.39
C TYR A 70 1.71 -8.28 -12.48
N ALA A 71 0.63 -7.59 -12.09
CA ALA A 71 -0.45 -7.17 -12.98
C ALA A 71 0.06 -6.26 -14.11
N VAL A 72 0.84 -5.23 -13.82
CA VAL A 72 1.29 -4.29 -14.85
C VAL A 72 2.29 -4.91 -15.82
N VAL A 73 3.12 -5.85 -15.39
CA VAL A 73 4.02 -6.58 -16.31
C VAL A 73 3.22 -7.57 -17.16
N LYS A 74 2.22 -8.26 -16.60
CA LYS A 74 1.27 -9.11 -17.36
C LYS A 74 0.44 -8.30 -18.36
N GLU A 75 0.13 -7.04 -18.06
CA GLU A 75 -0.53 -6.11 -18.98
C GLU A 75 0.37 -5.73 -20.18
N GLY A 76 1.69 -5.88 -20.04
CA GLY A 76 2.68 -5.62 -21.07
C GLY A 76 3.60 -4.44 -20.80
N PHE A 77 3.50 -3.78 -19.66
CA PHE A 77 4.42 -2.71 -19.28
C PHE A 77 5.80 -3.28 -18.92
N THR A 78 6.85 -2.68 -19.43
CA THR A 78 8.23 -3.11 -19.22
C THR A 78 9.14 -2.03 -18.63
N LYS A 79 8.69 -0.77 -18.64
CA LYS A 79 9.40 0.36 -18.05
C LYS A 79 8.55 0.96 -16.93
N LEU A 80 8.91 0.58 -15.71
CA LEU A 80 8.13 0.86 -14.51
C LEU A 80 8.77 1.97 -13.67
N GLY A 81 7.99 2.56 -12.79
CA GLY A 81 8.46 3.46 -11.75
C GLY A 81 7.81 3.14 -10.40
N PHE A 82 8.57 3.32 -9.32
CA PHE A 82 8.05 3.37 -7.96
C PHE A 82 8.41 4.72 -7.34
N LEU A 83 7.39 5.52 -7.07
CA LEU A 83 7.50 6.77 -6.33
C LEU A 83 6.94 6.57 -4.93
N GLY A 84 7.80 6.26 -3.97
CA GLY A 84 7.44 6.21 -2.55
C GLY A 84 7.40 7.59 -1.92
N GLY A 85 6.59 7.79 -0.90
CA GLY A 85 6.64 8.97 -0.06
C GLY A 85 7.92 9.00 0.76
N MET A 86 7.84 8.76 2.06
CA MET A 86 9.01 8.51 2.91
C MET A 86 9.29 7.01 2.99
N ALA A 87 10.56 6.64 3.22
CA ALA A 87 10.99 5.26 3.43
C ALA A 87 10.57 4.73 4.82
N VAL A 88 9.25 4.69 5.07
CA VAL A 88 8.68 4.07 6.27
C VAL A 88 8.31 2.61 5.97
N PRO A 89 8.21 1.74 6.99
CA PRO A 89 8.03 0.30 6.80
C PRO A 89 6.93 -0.10 5.81
N ALA A 90 5.76 0.52 5.88
CA ALA A 90 4.64 0.22 4.97
C ALA A 90 4.98 0.57 3.52
N VAL A 91 5.56 1.76 3.27
CA VAL A 91 5.95 2.20 1.92
C VAL A 91 7.07 1.32 1.34
N ILE A 92 8.02 0.89 2.19
CA ILE A 92 9.08 -0.05 1.79
C ILE A 92 8.48 -1.39 1.38
N ARG A 93 7.56 -1.96 2.19
CA ARG A 93 6.90 -3.23 1.86
C ARG A 93 6.10 -3.15 0.55
N TYR A 94 5.35 -2.07 0.33
CA TYR A 94 4.68 -1.84 -0.96
C TYR A 94 5.67 -1.86 -2.13
N GLY A 95 6.74 -1.08 -2.04
CA GLY A 95 7.73 -0.96 -3.11
C GLY A 95 8.49 -2.26 -3.36
N TYR A 96 8.88 -2.97 -2.30
CA TYR A 96 9.58 -4.25 -2.43
C TYR A 96 8.67 -5.37 -2.93
N GLY A 97 7.40 -5.38 -2.52
CA GLY A 97 6.38 -6.23 -3.12
C GLY A 97 6.23 -5.96 -4.61
N TYR A 98 6.16 -4.69 -5.01
CA TYR A 98 6.06 -4.27 -6.41
C TYR A 98 7.23 -4.76 -7.26
N VAL A 99 8.46 -4.65 -6.75
CA VAL A 99 9.66 -5.20 -7.41
C VAL A 99 9.55 -6.71 -7.58
N GLN A 100 9.18 -7.44 -6.51
CA GLN A 100 9.08 -8.90 -6.53
C GLN A 100 8.00 -9.40 -7.49
N GLY A 101 6.83 -8.75 -7.51
CA GLY A 101 5.74 -9.10 -8.43
C GLY A 101 6.10 -8.84 -9.88
N ALA A 102 6.75 -7.71 -10.16
CA ALA A 102 7.23 -7.37 -11.50
C ALA A 102 8.31 -8.37 -11.98
N ASP A 103 9.23 -8.78 -11.10
CA ASP A 103 10.25 -9.77 -11.41
C ASP A 103 9.64 -11.15 -11.72
N ALA A 104 8.67 -11.58 -10.90
CA ALA A 104 8.00 -12.86 -11.10
C ALA A 104 7.26 -12.92 -12.45
N ALA A 105 6.52 -11.87 -12.81
CA ALA A 105 5.84 -11.80 -14.10
C ALA A 105 6.84 -11.70 -15.27
N ALA A 106 7.96 -10.96 -15.10
CA ALA A 106 9.00 -10.86 -16.10
C ALA A 106 9.67 -12.20 -16.38
N GLN A 107 9.92 -13.00 -15.33
CA GLN A 107 10.44 -14.37 -15.47
C GLN A 107 9.45 -15.29 -16.20
N GLU A 108 8.17 -15.24 -15.82
CA GLU A 108 7.11 -16.04 -16.44
C GLU A 108 6.94 -15.75 -17.92
N LEU A 109 7.03 -14.46 -18.32
CA LEU A 109 6.89 -14.01 -19.70
C LEU A 109 8.20 -14.08 -20.51
N GLY A 110 9.35 -14.32 -19.84
CA GLY A 110 10.66 -14.26 -20.47
C GLY A 110 11.02 -12.88 -21.02
N THR A 111 10.51 -11.82 -20.40
CA THR A 111 10.76 -10.41 -20.78
C THR A 111 11.74 -9.73 -19.84
N ASN A 112 12.25 -8.55 -20.24
CA ASN A 112 13.11 -7.73 -19.40
C ASN A 112 12.37 -6.48 -18.98
N VAL A 113 12.40 -6.18 -17.67
CA VAL A 113 11.76 -5.03 -17.04
C VAL A 113 12.82 -4.07 -16.51
N GLN A 114 12.59 -2.78 -16.68
CA GLN A 114 13.38 -1.71 -16.07
C GLN A 114 12.48 -0.96 -15.08
N MET A 115 13.00 -0.64 -13.91
CA MET A 115 12.24 0.08 -12.88
C MET A 115 13.07 1.20 -12.28
N ASN A 116 12.57 2.43 -12.39
CA ASN A 116 13.05 3.55 -11.58
C ASN A 116 12.44 3.45 -10.17
N TYR A 117 13.24 3.63 -9.13
CA TYR A 117 12.79 3.53 -7.74
C TYR A 117 13.28 4.74 -6.94
N TYR A 118 12.36 5.50 -6.33
CA TYR A 118 12.70 6.72 -5.62
C TYR A 118 11.73 7.01 -4.46
N TYR A 119 12.27 7.55 -3.36
CA TYR A 119 11.47 8.13 -2.30
C TYR A 119 11.49 9.65 -2.36
N GLY A 120 10.31 10.27 -2.42
CA GLY A 120 10.18 11.73 -2.47
C GLY A 120 10.50 12.46 -1.17
N GLY A 121 10.62 11.71 -0.05
CA GLY A 121 10.92 12.25 1.27
C GLY A 121 9.72 12.91 1.97
N GLN A 122 8.53 12.84 1.38
CA GLN A 122 7.30 13.47 1.89
C GLN A 122 6.06 12.77 1.34
N PHE A 123 4.88 13.03 1.94
CA PHE A 123 3.60 12.43 1.52
C PHE A 123 2.69 13.39 0.74
N TYR A 124 3.23 14.38 0.07
CA TYR A 124 2.52 15.31 -0.80
C TYR A 124 3.34 15.61 -2.05
N GLY A 125 2.66 16.01 -3.13
CA GLY A 125 3.31 16.40 -4.38
C GLY A 125 3.89 17.81 -4.31
N ASP A 126 4.97 18.05 -5.07
CA ASP A 126 5.57 19.36 -5.28
C ASP A 126 6.23 19.46 -6.66
N GLU A 127 6.70 20.65 -7.02
CA GLU A 127 7.33 20.91 -8.32
C GLU A 127 8.58 20.05 -8.55
N LYS A 128 9.35 19.75 -7.51
CA LYS A 128 10.58 18.92 -7.61
C LYS A 128 10.23 17.48 -7.96
N ILE A 129 9.21 16.93 -7.29
CA ILE A 129 8.72 15.58 -7.55
C ILE A 129 8.07 15.52 -8.94
N THR A 130 7.27 16.54 -9.31
CA THR A 130 6.68 16.63 -10.65
C THR A 130 7.75 16.65 -11.73
N ALA A 131 8.80 17.45 -11.58
CA ALA A 131 9.91 17.49 -12.55
C ALA A 131 10.67 16.17 -12.65
N LYS A 132 10.82 15.44 -11.53
CA LYS A 132 11.41 14.11 -11.54
C LYS A 132 10.54 13.10 -12.29
N MET A 133 9.22 13.14 -12.07
CA MET A 133 8.27 12.27 -12.78
C MET A 133 8.18 12.64 -14.27
N ASP A 134 8.19 13.92 -14.63
CA ASP A 134 8.32 14.36 -16.03
C ASP A 134 9.56 13.73 -16.70
N GLY A 135 10.72 13.77 -16.02
CA GLY A 135 11.95 13.15 -16.54
C GLY A 135 11.86 11.63 -16.68
N TRP A 136 11.11 10.94 -15.80
CA TRP A 136 10.90 9.49 -15.94
C TRP A 136 10.04 9.15 -17.13
N TYR A 137 8.90 9.81 -17.30
CA TYR A 137 8.00 9.58 -18.45
C TYR A 137 8.66 9.99 -19.78
N ASP A 138 9.40 11.11 -19.80
CA ASP A 138 10.18 11.53 -20.99
C ASP A 138 11.26 10.48 -21.35
N GLY A 139 11.88 9.85 -20.33
CA GLY A 139 12.81 8.73 -20.47
C GLY A 139 12.16 7.39 -20.86
N GLY A 140 10.83 7.38 -20.98
CA GLY A 140 10.02 6.26 -21.45
C GLY A 140 9.45 5.36 -20.36
N THR A 141 9.45 5.77 -19.08
CA THR A 141 8.66 5.09 -18.05
C THR A 141 7.19 5.09 -18.47
N GLU A 142 6.53 3.95 -18.37
CA GLU A 142 5.17 3.75 -18.88
C GLU A 142 4.14 3.87 -17.77
N VAL A 143 4.46 3.31 -16.59
CA VAL A 143 3.57 3.32 -15.42
C VAL A 143 4.37 3.56 -14.14
N VAL A 144 3.84 4.43 -13.27
CA VAL A 144 4.44 4.76 -11.96
C VAL A 144 3.50 4.33 -10.84
N PHE A 145 3.98 3.53 -9.90
CA PHE A 145 3.29 3.29 -8.65
C PHE A 145 3.57 4.44 -7.67
N ALA A 146 2.58 5.29 -7.46
CA ALA A 146 2.66 6.45 -6.58
C ALA A 146 2.18 6.07 -5.16
N CYS A 147 3.13 5.66 -4.32
CA CYS A 147 2.88 5.10 -3.00
C CYS A 147 3.17 6.10 -1.87
N GLY A 148 2.17 6.84 -1.46
CA GLY A 148 2.32 7.71 -0.28
C GLY A 148 1.44 8.96 -0.24
N GLY A 149 0.27 8.85 0.37
CA GLY A 149 -0.61 10.00 0.63
C GLY A 149 -0.93 10.79 -0.64
N GLY A 150 -0.64 12.09 -0.63
CA GLY A 150 -0.90 13.00 -1.74
C GLY A 150 0.21 13.10 -2.80
N ILE A 151 1.28 12.29 -2.71
CA ILE A 151 2.42 12.36 -3.66
C ILE A 151 2.01 12.00 -5.10
N TRP A 152 0.92 11.24 -5.24
CA TRP A 152 0.35 10.86 -6.54
C TRP A 152 0.01 12.08 -7.41
N THR A 153 -0.26 13.25 -6.82
CA THR A 153 -0.63 14.46 -7.56
C THR A 153 0.48 14.90 -8.52
N SER A 154 1.74 14.81 -8.09
CA SER A 154 2.91 15.10 -8.94
C SER A 154 3.07 14.07 -10.06
N ALA A 155 2.87 12.79 -9.75
CA ALA A 155 2.96 11.74 -10.76
C ALA A 155 1.82 11.82 -11.78
N ALA A 156 0.59 12.18 -11.34
CA ALA A 156 -0.56 12.35 -12.24
C ALA A 156 -0.40 13.56 -13.16
N GLU A 157 0.15 14.66 -12.66
CA GLU A 157 0.45 15.84 -13.49
C GLU A 157 1.46 15.51 -14.60
N ALA A 158 2.52 14.78 -14.26
CA ALA A 158 3.51 14.34 -15.23
C ALA A 158 2.92 13.30 -16.21
N ALA A 159 2.15 12.32 -15.72
CA ALA A 159 1.51 11.31 -16.54
C ALA A 159 0.59 11.93 -17.62
N ASP A 160 -0.21 12.96 -17.26
CA ASP A 160 -1.11 13.63 -18.21
C ASP A 160 -0.36 14.30 -19.37
N LYS A 161 0.88 14.78 -19.15
CA LYS A 161 1.71 15.39 -20.19
C LYS A 161 2.25 14.38 -21.18
N HIS A 162 2.55 13.15 -20.72
CA HIS A 162 3.26 12.12 -21.44
C HIS A 162 2.42 10.88 -21.80
N ASP A 163 1.09 10.94 -21.61
CA ASP A 163 0.16 9.83 -21.78
C ASP A 163 0.54 8.61 -20.90
N GLY A 164 1.24 8.87 -19.78
CA GLY A 164 1.71 7.88 -18.84
C GLY A 164 0.58 7.32 -17.95
N LYS A 165 0.92 6.25 -17.22
CA LYS A 165 -0.04 5.55 -16.34
C LYS A 165 0.40 5.59 -14.89
N LEU A 166 -0.59 5.36 -13.99
CA LEU A 166 -0.39 5.34 -12.54
C LEU A 166 -0.98 4.08 -11.92
N ILE A 167 -0.35 3.68 -10.80
CA ILE A 167 -0.95 2.80 -9.82
C ILE A 167 -1.20 3.63 -8.56
N GLY A 168 -2.44 3.58 -8.06
CA GLY A 168 -2.84 4.21 -6.81
C GLY A 168 -2.47 3.38 -5.58
N VAL A 169 -2.73 3.92 -4.38
CA VAL A 169 -2.38 3.28 -3.11
C VAL A 169 -3.50 3.41 -2.06
N ASP A 170 -3.53 2.47 -1.12
CA ASP A 170 -4.39 2.38 0.06
C ASP A 170 -5.88 2.14 -0.25
N VAL A 171 -6.45 2.92 -1.14
CA VAL A 171 -7.86 2.82 -1.58
C VAL A 171 -7.90 2.78 -3.10
N ASP A 172 -9.03 2.39 -3.65
CA ASP A 172 -9.24 2.54 -5.09
C ASP A 172 -9.25 4.03 -5.46
N GLN A 173 -8.19 4.48 -6.14
CA GLN A 173 -8.00 5.87 -6.58
C GLN A 173 -8.50 6.14 -8.00
N ASN A 174 -9.15 5.17 -8.64
CA ASN A 174 -9.70 5.35 -9.98
C ASN A 174 -10.63 6.57 -10.08
N TYR A 175 -11.43 6.83 -9.03
CA TYR A 175 -12.34 7.98 -8.99
C TYR A 175 -11.61 9.32 -9.15
N LEU A 176 -10.38 9.46 -8.66
CA LEU A 176 -9.58 10.69 -8.81
C LEU A 176 -9.21 10.95 -10.27
N GLY A 177 -8.94 9.89 -11.02
CA GLY A 177 -8.70 9.99 -12.46
C GLY A 177 -9.96 10.36 -13.23
N VAL A 178 -11.10 9.73 -12.88
CA VAL A 178 -12.41 10.03 -13.48
C VAL A 178 -12.80 11.49 -13.22
N GLU A 179 -12.77 11.95 -11.96
CA GLU A 179 -13.05 13.34 -11.59
C GLU A 179 -12.07 14.32 -12.28
N GLY A 180 -10.81 13.91 -12.43
CA GLY A 180 -9.80 14.69 -13.16
C GLY A 180 -10.16 14.90 -14.63
N VAL A 181 -10.69 13.88 -15.30
CA VAL A 181 -11.16 13.99 -16.68
C VAL A 181 -12.45 14.84 -16.76
N GLU A 182 -13.40 14.59 -15.89
CA GLU A 182 -14.67 15.33 -15.85
C GLU A 182 -14.46 16.83 -15.60
N SER A 183 -13.50 17.19 -14.75
CA SER A 183 -13.14 18.57 -14.48
C SER A 183 -12.25 19.23 -15.55
N GLY A 184 -11.79 18.45 -16.55
CA GLY A 184 -10.85 18.90 -17.58
C GLY A 184 -9.42 19.09 -17.09
N LYS A 185 -9.08 18.52 -15.93
CA LYS A 185 -7.72 18.54 -15.38
C LYS A 185 -6.80 17.55 -16.11
N TYR A 186 -7.33 16.38 -16.48
CA TYR A 186 -6.61 15.35 -17.21
C TYR A 186 -7.27 15.06 -18.56
N LYS A 187 -6.45 14.74 -19.57
CA LYS A 187 -6.93 14.34 -20.91
C LYS A 187 -7.59 12.96 -20.88
N ALA A 188 -7.06 12.06 -20.06
CA ALA A 188 -7.58 10.71 -19.84
C ALA A 188 -7.31 10.28 -18.40
N ASN A 189 -8.06 9.29 -17.91
CA ASN A 189 -7.79 8.69 -16.60
C ASN A 189 -6.40 8.00 -16.61
N PRO A 190 -5.45 8.45 -15.78
CA PRO A 190 -4.12 7.84 -15.75
C PRO A 190 -4.06 6.55 -14.92
N PHE A 191 -5.04 6.27 -14.04
CA PHE A 191 -4.99 5.13 -13.13
C PHE A 191 -5.33 3.83 -13.86
N VAL A 192 -4.41 2.85 -13.81
CA VAL A 192 -4.64 1.48 -14.32
C VAL A 192 -5.18 0.56 -13.24
N THR A 193 -4.79 0.79 -11.99
CA THR A 193 -5.24 0.06 -10.80
C THR A 193 -4.82 0.80 -9.54
N SER A 194 -5.09 0.20 -8.36
CA SER A 194 -4.62 0.67 -7.06
C SER A 194 -4.24 -0.52 -6.17
N ALA A 195 -3.10 -0.43 -5.48
CA ALA A 195 -2.71 -1.39 -4.46
C ALA A 195 -3.41 -1.03 -3.14
N MET A 196 -4.47 -1.76 -2.82
CA MET A 196 -5.41 -1.40 -1.75
C MET A 196 -5.13 -2.11 -0.43
N LYS A 197 -5.48 -1.43 0.65
CA LYS A 197 -5.66 -1.98 2.01
C LYS A 197 -7.14 -2.05 2.36
N GLY A 198 -7.56 -3.11 3.03
CA GLY A 198 -8.91 -3.29 3.53
C GLY A 198 -9.23 -2.43 4.76
N LEU A 199 -8.99 -1.12 4.68
CA LEU A 199 -9.15 -0.19 5.81
C LEU A 199 -10.55 -0.25 6.42
N GLY A 200 -11.59 -0.27 5.58
CA GLY A 200 -12.98 -0.39 6.03
C GLY A 200 -13.26 -1.72 6.71
N ALA A 201 -12.74 -2.83 6.16
CA ALA A 201 -12.86 -4.17 6.74
C ALA A 201 -12.14 -4.25 8.09
N ALA A 202 -10.95 -3.66 8.23
CA ALA A 202 -10.21 -3.61 9.47
C ALA A 202 -10.94 -2.82 10.57
N VAL A 203 -11.47 -1.65 10.23
CA VAL A 203 -12.30 -0.85 11.15
C VAL A 203 -13.54 -1.64 11.58
N LYS A 204 -14.24 -2.25 10.63
CA LYS A 204 -15.42 -3.06 10.90
C LYS A 204 -15.10 -4.23 11.83
N ASN A 205 -14.01 -4.95 11.57
CA ASN A 205 -13.55 -6.06 12.41
C ASN A 205 -13.30 -5.59 13.86
N GLY A 206 -12.57 -4.49 14.05
CA GLY A 206 -12.33 -3.92 15.37
C GLY A 206 -13.62 -3.53 16.10
N LEU A 207 -14.58 -2.94 15.37
CA LEU A 207 -15.90 -2.57 15.92
C LEU A 207 -16.73 -3.79 16.31
N ASP A 208 -16.78 -4.80 15.45
CA ASP A 208 -17.50 -6.05 15.70
C ASP A 208 -16.94 -6.77 16.92
N THR A 209 -15.61 -6.83 17.07
CA THR A 209 -14.94 -7.41 18.23
C THR A 209 -15.32 -6.69 19.54
N VAL A 210 -15.34 -5.35 19.52
CA VAL A 210 -15.77 -4.57 20.68
C VAL A 210 -17.25 -4.82 20.99
N ASN A 211 -18.11 -4.83 19.99
CA ASN A 211 -19.55 -5.02 20.16
C ASN A 211 -19.91 -6.43 20.65
N ALA A 212 -19.14 -7.45 20.26
CA ALA A 212 -19.29 -8.82 20.75
C ALA A 212 -18.83 -9.00 22.20
N GLY A 213 -18.10 -8.04 22.75
CA GLY A 213 -17.51 -8.14 24.10
C GLY A 213 -16.16 -8.87 24.11
N ASP A 214 -15.59 -9.15 22.94
CA ASP A 214 -14.37 -9.93 22.74
C ASP A 214 -13.10 -9.06 22.71
N TRP A 215 -13.17 -7.83 23.23
CA TRP A 215 -12.05 -6.88 23.24
C TRP A 215 -10.73 -7.50 23.74
N SER A 216 -10.82 -8.39 24.72
CA SER A 216 -9.64 -9.05 25.29
C SER A 216 -8.84 -9.90 24.29
N THR A 217 -9.44 -10.27 23.17
CA THR A 217 -8.77 -11.08 22.13
C THR A 217 -7.79 -10.28 21.28
N ILE A 218 -7.99 -8.96 21.17
CA ILE A 218 -7.15 -8.04 20.39
C ILE A 218 -6.42 -7.00 21.26
N ALA A 219 -6.81 -6.86 22.51
CA ALA A 219 -6.26 -5.89 23.45
C ALA A 219 -4.76 -6.10 23.70
N GLY A 220 -3.96 -5.06 23.50
CA GLY A 220 -2.52 -5.10 23.70
C GLY A 220 -1.76 -5.86 22.60
N THR A 221 -2.35 -6.04 21.41
CA THR A 221 -1.73 -6.74 20.28
C THR A 221 -1.67 -5.87 19.03
N ASN A 222 -0.75 -6.21 18.13
CA ASN A 222 -0.74 -5.73 16.76
C ASN A 222 -1.13 -6.90 15.85
N GLY A 223 -2.27 -6.79 15.15
CA GLY A 223 -2.62 -7.69 14.05
C GLY A 223 -1.93 -7.24 12.76
N ASN A 224 -1.52 -8.19 11.93
CA ASN A 224 -0.99 -7.93 10.59
C ASN A 224 -1.82 -8.73 9.58
N PHE A 225 -2.64 -8.03 8.78
CA PHE A 225 -3.67 -8.62 7.95
C PHE A 225 -3.31 -8.58 6.47
N GLY A 226 -3.42 -9.72 5.83
CA GLY A 226 -3.19 -9.91 4.41
C GLY A 226 -4.25 -10.82 3.80
N LEU A 227 -3.87 -11.53 2.76
CA LEU A 227 -4.76 -12.45 2.03
C LEU A 227 -5.07 -13.72 2.83
N GLU A 228 -4.17 -14.16 3.70
CA GLU A 228 -4.35 -15.36 4.54
C GLU A 228 -5.40 -15.12 5.63
N GLU A 229 -5.53 -13.89 6.12
CA GLU A 229 -6.51 -13.49 7.13
C GLU A 229 -7.86 -13.07 6.52
N GLY A 230 -7.90 -12.84 5.19
CA GLY A 230 -9.08 -12.42 4.45
C GLY A 230 -8.73 -11.45 3.32
N ASP A 231 -9.72 -10.73 2.79
CA ASP A 231 -9.52 -9.76 1.70
C ASP A 231 -9.06 -8.39 2.26
N TYR A 232 -7.93 -8.41 3.01
CA TYR A 232 -7.40 -7.18 3.62
C TYR A 232 -6.42 -6.42 2.74
N VAL A 233 -5.96 -7.01 1.64
CA VAL A 233 -5.12 -6.39 0.63
C VAL A 233 -5.51 -6.89 -0.75
N GLY A 234 -5.28 -6.11 -1.82
CA GLY A 234 -5.60 -6.53 -3.17
C GLY A 234 -5.65 -5.37 -4.17
N LEU A 235 -6.13 -5.66 -5.37
CA LEU A 235 -6.42 -4.68 -6.40
C LEU A 235 -7.95 -4.50 -6.51
N PRO A 236 -8.44 -3.34 -7.02
CA PRO A 236 -9.88 -3.17 -7.31
C PRO A 236 -10.33 -4.19 -8.36
N THR A 237 -11.50 -4.77 -8.14
CA THR A 237 -12.09 -5.78 -9.02
C THR A 237 -13.41 -5.33 -9.65
N ASP A 238 -13.86 -4.13 -9.32
CA ASP A 238 -15.03 -3.52 -9.94
C ASP A 238 -14.75 -3.20 -11.41
N GLU A 239 -15.70 -3.45 -12.29
CA GLU A 239 -15.58 -3.23 -13.74
C GLU A 239 -15.13 -1.79 -14.08
N ALA A 240 -15.61 -0.80 -13.32
CA ALA A 240 -15.26 0.60 -13.52
C ALA A 240 -13.81 0.94 -13.16
N SER A 241 -13.15 0.12 -12.35
CA SER A 241 -11.78 0.32 -11.83
C SER A 241 -10.78 -0.69 -12.37
N TRP A 242 -11.25 -1.69 -13.12
CA TRP A 242 -10.41 -2.67 -13.80
C TRP A 242 -9.94 -2.12 -15.15
N ASN A 243 -8.87 -1.34 -15.15
CA ASN A 243 -8.38 -0.64 -16.36
C ASN A 243 -7.26 -1.42 -17.07
N PHE A 244 -7.28 -2.76 -16.97
CA PHE A 244 -6.40 -3.64 -17.74
C PHE A 244 -7.09 -4.13 -19.00
N SER A 245 -6.34 -4.27 -20.09
CA SER A 245 -6.82 -4.73 -21.39
C SER A 245 -6.41 -6.17 -21.69
N THR A 246 -5.24 -6.58 -21.20
CA THR A 246 -4.63 -7.88 -21.45
C THR A 246 -4.66 -8.76 -20.21
N PHE A 247 -4.27 -8.21 -19.05
CA PHE A 247 -4.29 -8.93 -17.79
C PHE A 247 -5.73 -9.18 -17.33
N THR A 248 -6.09 -10.44 -17.20
CA THR A 248 -7.46 -10.86 -16.94
C THR A 248 -7.77 -11.05 -15.44
N MET A 249 -9.07 -10.98 -15.09
CA MET A 249 -9.55 -11.26 -13.73
C MET A 249 -9.21 -12.71 -13.29
N ASP A 250 -9.22 -13.67 -14.21
CA ASP A 250 -8.88 -15.06 -13.91
C ASP A 250 -7.38 -15.21 -13.56
N GLU A 251 -6.50 -14.51 -14.28
CA GLU A 251 -5.08 -14.48 -13.95
C GLU A 251 -4.84 -13.80 -12.60
N TYR A 252 -5.53 -12.70 -12.33
CA TYR A 252 -5.48 -12.02 -11.03
C TYR A 252 -5.90 -12.95 -9.90
N ASN A 253 -7.05 -13.60 -10.02
CA ASN A 253 -7.54 -14.52 -9.00
C ASN A 253 -6.58 -15.70 -8.81
N THR A 254 -5.94 -16.18 -9.88
CA THR A 254 -4.96 -17.26 -9.81
C THR A 254 -3.74 -16.87 -8.96
N VAL A 255 -3.15 -15.69 -9.20
CA VAL A 255 -1.97 -15.25 -8.44
C VAL A 255 -2.36 -14.87 -7.00
N LEU A 256 -3.52 -14.27 -6.80
CA LEU A 256 -4.06 -13.93 -5.48
C LEU A 256 -4.21 -15.19 -4.61
N GLU A 257 -4.82 -16.25 -5.14
CA GLU A 257 -4.98 -17.52 -4.41
C GLU A 257 -3.63 -18.20 -4.11
N LYS A 258 -2.63 -18.11 -4.99
CA LYS A 258 -1.29 -18.61 -4.72
C LYS A 258 -0.61 -17.90 -3.55
N ILE A 259 -0.84 -16.59 -3.39
CA ILE A 259 -0.37 -15.85 -2.21
C ILE A 259 -1.17 -16.29 -0.98
N ARG A 260 -2.51 -16.33 -1.08
CA ARG A 260 -3.42 -16.70 0.01
C ARG A 260 -3.10 -18.06 0.62
N ASN A 261 -2.81 -19.05 -0.19
CA ASN A 261 -2.50 -20.41 0.27
C ASN A 261 -1.00 -20.65 0.56
N GLY A 262 -0.15 -19.61 0.42
CA GLY A 262 1.27 -19.64 0.76
C GLY A 262 2.16 -20.34 -0.26
N GLU A 263 1.68 -20.60 -1.47
CA GLU A 263 2.51 -21.07 -2.60
C GLU A 263 3.49 -19.97 -3.03
N ILE A 264 3.02 -18.72 -3.07
CA ILE A 264 3.85 -17.55 -3.26
C ILE A 264 4.05 -16.86 -1.91
N LYS A 265 5.30 -16.78 -1.48
CA LYS A 265 5.69 -16.04 -0.27
C LYS A 265 6.40 -14.77 -0.70
N VAL A 266 5.77 -13.65 -0.44
CA VAL A 266 6.37 -12.33 -0.70
C VAL A 266 7.25 -11.96 0.48
N ASP A 267 8.51 -11.57 0.20
CA ASP A 267 9.40 -11.06 1.24
C ASP A 267 8.83 -9.74 1.80
N ASN A 268 8.69 -9.68 3.11
CA ASN A 268 8.10 -8.57 3.85
C ASN A 268 9.14 -7.66 4.52
N THR A 269 10.39 -7.70 4.06
CA THR A 269 11.45 -6.82 4.54
C THR A 269 11.00 -5.37 4.49
N SER A 270 11.19 -4.67 5.59
CA SER A 270 10.84 -3.25 5.75
C SER A 270 12.05 -2.37 6.09
N ASP A 271 13.24 -2.90 5.84
CA ASP A 271 14.52 -2.20 5.98
C ASP A 271 14.98 -1.68 4.62
N ASP A 272 15.10 -0.36 4.49
CA ASP A 272 15.51 0.26 3.22
C ASP A 272 16.96 -0.06 2.81
N ALA A 273 17.80 -0.52 3.74
CA ALA A 273 19.16 -0.94 3.43
C ALA A 273 19.21 -2.32 2.70
N THR A 274 18.21 -3.18 2.94
CA THR A 274 18.16 -4.54 2.40
C THR A 274 17.20 -4.59 1.23
N LYS A 275 17.72 -4.58 0.00
CA LYS A 275 16.88 -4.63 -1.21
C LYS A 275 16.42 -6.07 -1.49
N PRO A 276 15.23 -6.27 -2.09
CA PRO A 276 14.76 -7.60 -2.45
C PRO A 276 15.69 -8.26 -3.48
N THR A 277 15.85 -9.58 -3.35
CA THR A 277 16.57 -10.37 -4.34
C THR A 277 15.73 -10.49 -5.60
N THR A 278 16.33 -10.23 -6.76
CA THR A 278 15.66 -10.28 -8.06
C THR A 278 16.42 -11.17 -9.04
N SER A 279 15.75 -11.62 -10.08
CA SER A 279 16.34 -12.30 -11.21
C SER A 279 17.05 -11.34 -12.16
N SER A 280 17.62 -11.88 -13.25
CA SER A 280 18.18 -11.06 -14.32
C SER A 280 17.12 -10.42 -15.24
N ASN A 281 15.85 -10.74 -15.03
CA ASN A 281 14.74 -10.21 -15.83
C ASN A 281 14.26 -8.83 -15.40
N ILE A 282 14.69 -8.35 -14.24
CA ILE A 282 14.41 -6.98 -13.82
C ILE A 282 15.69 -6.23 -13.45
N THR A 283 15.77 -4.97 -13.85
CA THR A 283 16.82 -4.04 -13.42
C THR A 283 16.16 -2.89 -12.68
N VAL A 284 16.51 -2.70 -11.41
CA VAL A 284 15.95 -1.63 -10.57
C VAL A 284 17.03 -0.57 -10.32
N ASP A 285 16.73 0.67 -10.72
CA ASP A 285 17.57 1.85 -10.44
C ASP A 285 17.07 2.53 -9.17
N TYR A 286 17.69 2.21 -8.03
CA TYR A 286 17.40 2.81 -6.72
C TYR A 286 18.04 4.19 -6.64
N GLN A 287 17.23 5.23 -6.87
CA GLN A 287 17.67 6.62 -6.91
C GLN A 287 17.62 7.26 -5.51
N VAL A 288 18.55 8.19 -5.24
CA VAL A 288 18.66 8.92 -3.96
C VAL A 288 18.13 10.35 -4.12
#